data_96da55ecf29ce0f31e92c4ed2876b2b6
#
_entry.id   96da55ecf29ce0f31e92c4ed2876b2b6
#
_cell.length_a   1.000
_cell.length_b   1.000
_cell.length_c   1.000
_cell.angle_alpha   90.00
_cell.angle_beta   90.00
_cell.angle_gamma   90.00
#
_symmetry.space_group_name_H-M   'P 1'
#
loop_
_entity.id
_entity.type
_entity.pdbx_description
1 polymer ?
#
loop_
_entity_poly.entity_id
_entity_poly.type
_entity_poly.pdbx_seq_one_letter_code
_entity_poly.pdbx_strand_id
1 'polypeptide(L)'
;MLVTDSLLAYTLAATLLTLTPGLDTALILRTATAEGGRKALHAALGIDLGCFIWGALVAFGLGALLAVSELAYTLLKWCGAGYLCWLGIQLLLRPRQQFNPNPTESDSTSNWFLRGMLGNVFNPKMGVFYVSFLPQFIPAGHSPVSWTFLLVTIHVLIGTLWSLTLITATRYAAGILKKPAVVKWMDRTTGCLFLLFAAKLAMSRR
;
A
#
# COMPACT_ATOMS: atom_id res chain seq x y z
N MET A 1 -16.22 -13.74 -9.20
CA MET A 1 -15.80 -12.58 -10.04
C MET A 1 -15.15 -13.12 -11.29
N LEU A 2 -15.43 -12.51 -12.45
CA LEU A 2 -14.66 -12.78 -13.67
C LEU A 2 -13.20 -12.31 -13.43
N VAL A 3 -12.26 -12.96 -14.10
CA VAL A 3 -10.82 -12.61 -14.02
C VAL A 3 -10.59 -11.11 -14.30
N THR A 4 -11.25 -10.61 -15.37
CA THR A 4 -11.14 -9.20 -15.79
C THR A 4 -11.63 -8.23 -14.71
N ASP A 5 -12.79 -8.54 -14.09
CA ASP A 5 -13.36 -7.69 -13.04
C ASP A 5 -12.45 -7.63 -11.81
N SER A 6 -11.83 -8.78 -11.47
CA SER A 6 -10.88 -8.88 -10.36
C SER A 6 -9.65 -8.01 -10.60
N LEU A 7 -9.04 -8.12 -11.78
CA LEU A 7 -7.85 -7.36 -12.14
C LEU A 7 -8.15 -5.85 -12.21
N LEU A 8 -9.26 -5.45 -12.82
CA LEU A 8 -9.65 -4.04 -12.91
C LEU A 8 -9.92 -3.44 -11.53
N ALA A 9 -10.70 -4.13 -10.69
CA ALA A 9 -11.01 -3.66 -9.35
C ALA A 9 -9.76 -3.56 -8.48
N TYR A 10 -8.85 -4.56 -8.56
CA TYR A 10 -7.58 -4.52 -7.84
C TYR A 10 -6.68 -3.38 -8.33
N THR A 11 -6.52 -3.23 -9.65
CA THR A 11 -5.69 -2.17 -10.24
C THR A 11 -6.17 -0.79 -9.82
N LEU A 12 -7.48 -0.55 -9.85
CA LEU A 12 -8.06 0.71 -9.39
C LEU A 12 -7.76 0.95 -7.90
N ALA A 13 -7.97 -0.05 -7.07
CA ALA A 13 -7.74 0.06 -5.64
C ALA A 13 -6.26 0.25 -5.30
N ALA A 14 -5.35 -0.50 -5.93
CA ALA A 14 -3.92 -0.37 -5.76
C ALA A 14 -3.43 1.02 -6.22
N THR A 15 -3.99 1.55 -7.32
CA THR A 15 -3.70 2.91 -7.80
C THR A 15 -4.11 3.95 -6.76
N LEU A 16 -5.32 3.90 -6.25
CA LEU A 16 -5.81 4.84 -5.23
C LEU A 16 -4.99 4.76 -3.93
N LEU A 17 -4.64 3.54 -3.51
CA LEU A 17 -3.76 3.34 -2.36
C LEU A 17 -2.39 3.98 -2.59
N THR A 18 -1.79 3.74 -3.75
CA THR A 18 -0.45 4.24 -4.12
C THR A 18 -0.43 5.77 -4.19
N LEU A 19 -1.45 6.36 -4.83
CA LEU A 19 -1.57 7.81 -4.94
C LEU A 19 -1.81 8.49 -3.59
N THR A 20 -2.40 7.80 -2.62
CA THR A 20 -2.63 8.36 -1.29
C THR A 20 -1.30 8.53 -0.55
N PRO A 21 -0.91 9.77 -0.20
CA PRO A 21 0.35 10.03 0.46
C PRO A 21 0.50 9.22 1.76
N GLY A 22 1.64 8.56 1.91
CA GLY A 22 1.97 7.75 3.09
C GLY A 22 3.46 7.81 3.40
N LEU A 23 3.94 6.88 4.23
CA LEU A 23 5.35 6.80 4.61
C LEU A 23 6.26 6.63 3.39
N ASP A 24 5.86 5.79 2.42
CA ASP A 24 6.65 5.51 1.22
C ASP A 24 6.75 6.77 0.33
N THR A 25 5.63 7.47 0.08
CA THR A 25 5.63 8.75 -0.64
C THR A 25 6.47 9.80 0.07
N ALA A 26 6.39 9.88 1.41
CA ALA A 26 7.18 10.80 2.21
C ALA A 26 8.69 10.52 2.08
N LEU A 27 9.06 9.24 2.16
CA LEU A 27 10.46 8.82 2.01
C LEU A 27 11.00 9.20 0.63
N ILE A 28 10.26 8.89 -0.45
CA ILE A 28 10.69 9.21 -1.82
C ILE A 28 10.86 10.71 -2.02
N LEU A 29 9.84 11.51 -1.68
CA LEU A 29 9.89 12.98 -1.85
C LEU A 29 11.01 13.60 -1.05
N ARG A 30 11.16 13.18 0.21
CA ARG A 30 12.24 13.68 1.08
C ARG A 30 13.61 13.33 0.50
N THR A 31 13.82 12.06 0.14
CA THR A 31 15.10 11.61 -0.39
C THR A 31 15.41 12.30 -1.71
N ALA A 32 14.42 12.45 -2.60
CA ALA A 32 14.62 13.15 -3.87
C ALA A 32 14.97 14.64 -3.69
N THR A 33 14.37 15.30 -2.69
CA THR A 33 14.63 16.73 -2.42
C THR A 33 15.94 16.98 -1.67
N ALA A 34 16.29 16.15 -0.70
CA ALA A 34 17.45 16.36 0.17
C ALA A 34 18.71 15.66 -0.35
N GLU A 35 18.57 14.49 -0.95
CA GLU A 35 19.69 13.60 -1.27
C GLU A 35 19.83 13.34 -2.79
N GLY A 36 18.83 13.78 -3.57
CA GLY A 36 18.80 13.65 -5.02
C GLY A 36 18.13 12.38 -5.53
N GLY A 37 17.80 12.40 -6.84
CA GLY A 37 16.96 11.37 -7.48
C GLY A 37 17.56 9.97 -7.46
N ARG A 38 18.89 9.82 -7.53
CA ARG A 38 19.55 8.51 -7.52
C ARG A 38 19.34 7.78 -6.19
N LYS A 39 19.50 8.47 -5.05
CA LYS A 39 19.24 7.89 -3.73
C LYS A 39 17.75 7.60 -3.52
N ALA A 40 16.88 8.48 -4.02
CA ALA A 40 15.43 8.24 -4.01
C ALA A 40 15.02 7.01 -4.85
N LEU A 41 15.68 6.77 -5.97
CA LEU A 41 15.47 5.56 -6.76
C LEU A 41 15.88 4.29 -5.99
N HIS A 42 17.01 4.32 -5.26
CA HIS A 42 17.37 3.19 -4.40
C HIS A 42 16.32 2.95 -3.30
N ALA A 43 15.77 4.02 -2.71
CA ALA A 43 14.68 3.89 -1.74
C ALA A 43 13.43 3.29 -2.38
N ALA A 44 13.07 3.69 -3.61
CA ALA A 44 11.93 3.14 -4.35
C ALA A 44 12.10 1.64 -4.62
N LEU A 45 13.28 1.22 -5.10
CA LEU A 45 13.58 -0.22 -5.29
C LEU A 45 13.51 -1.01 -3.98
N GLY A 46 13.90 -0.40 -2.87
CA GLY A 46 13.73 -0.99 -1.54
C GLY A 46 12.25 -1.17 -1.17
N ILE A 47 11.41 -0.16 -1.43
CA ILE A 47 9.96 -0.22 -1.23
C ILE A 47 9.35 -1.36 -2.07
N ASP A 48 9.75 -1.46 -3.34
CA ASP A 48 9.29 -2.51 -4.25
C ASP A 48 9.63 -3.91 -3.71
N LEU A 49 10.85 -4.11 -3.19
CA LEU A 49 11.22 -5.36 -2.52
C LEU A 49 10.36 -5.60 -1.26
N GLY A 50 10.08 -4.57 -0.47
CA GLY A 50 9.17 -4.66 0.68
C GLY A 50 7.77 -5.15 0.30
N CYS A 51 7.24 -4.67 -0.83
CA CYS A 51 5.98 -5.17 -1.39
C CYS A 51 6.05 -6.66 -1.76
N PHE A 52 7.14 -7.12 -2.37
CA PHE A 52 7.32 -8.54 -2.67
C PHE A 52 7.48 -9.40 -1.41
N ILE A 53 8.13 -8.88 -0.35
CA ILE A 53 8.19 -9.57 0.95
C ILE A 53 6.78 -9.76 1.52
N TRP A 54 5.94 -8.71 1.52
CA TRP A 54 4.53 -8.82 1.91
C TRP A 54 3.77 -9.83 1.05
N GLY A 55 3.98 -9.80 -0.27
CA GLY A 55 3.40 -10.76 -1.19
C GLY A 55 3.78 -12.21 -0.87
N ALA A 56 5.05 -12.46 -0.59
CA ALA A 56 5.54 -13.78 -0.20
C ALA A 56 4.93 -14.24 1.15
N LEU A 57 4.87 -13.34 2.14
CA LEU A 57 4.23 -13.63 3.42
C LEU A 57 2.76 -14.02 3.25
N VAL A 58 2.03 -13.31 2.37
CA VAL A 58 0.62 -13.62 2.07
C VAL A 58 0.50 -14.92 1.27
N ALA A 59 1.30 -15.10 0.21
CA ALA A 59 1.23 -16.26 -0.66
C ALA A 59 1.52 -17.58 0.08
N PHE A 60 2.55 -17.59 0.91
CA PHE A 60 3.01 -18.79 1.60
C PHE A 60 2.47 -18.92 3.03
N GLY A 61 2.31 -17.81 3.74
CA GLY A 61 1.80 -17.81 5.12
C GLY A 61 0.28 -17.94 5.17
N LEU A 62 -0.42 -17.10 4.43
CA LEU A 62 -1.89 -17.09 4.44
C LEU A 62 -2.47 -18.31 3.73
N GLY A 63 -1.89 -18.71 2.58
CA GLY A 63 -2.33 -19.89 1.84
C GLY A 63 -2.28 -21.16 2.67
N ALA A 64 -1.21 -21.36 3.44
CA ALA A 64 -1.08 -22.50 4.36
C ALA A 64 -2.09 -22.44 5.51
N LEU A 65 -2.27 -21.25 6.12
CA LEU A 65 -3.20 -21.06 7.24
C LEU A 65 -4.67 -21.25 6.81
N LEU A 66 -5.05 -20.73 5.64
CA LEU A 66 -6.41 -20.83 5.11
C LEU A 66 -6.76 -22.24 4.62
N ALA A 67 -5.77 -23.03 4.22
CA ALA A 67 -5.99 -24.42 3.83
C ALA A 67 -6.33 -25.32 5.02
N VAL A 68 -5.89 -24.96 6.23
CA VAL A 68 -5.93 -25.83 7.42
C VAL A 68 -7.05 -25.44 8.39
N SER A 69 -7.53 -24.19 8.43
CA SER A 69 -8.47 -23.74 9.47
C SER A 69 -9.49 -22.71 9.02
N GLU A 70 -10.77 -23.08 9.07
CA GLU A 70 -11.89 -22.15 8.86
C GLU A 70 -11.97 -21.06 9.95
N LEU A 71 -11.57 -21.41 11.17
CA LEU A 71 -11.50 -20.48 12.29
C LEU A 71 -10.46 -19.40 12.03
N ALA A 72 -9.26 -19.77 11.56
CA ALA A 72 -8.19 -18.83 11.24
C ALA A 72 -8.61 -17.87 10.12
N TYR A 73 -9.30 -18.38 9.09
CA TYR A 73 -9.87 -17.52 8.05
C TYR A 73 -10.89 -16.52 8.62
N THR A 74 -11.80 -17.00 9.44
CA THR A 74 -12.85 -16.17 10.04
C THR A 74 -12.27 -15.09 10.94
N LEU A 75 -11.32 -15.43 11.79
CA LEU A 75 -10.61 -14.47 12.64
C LEU A 75 -9.86 -13.42 11.80
N LEU A 76 -9.09 -13.85 10.81
CA LEU A 76 -8.37 -12.93 9.94
C LEU A 76 -9.31 -11.99 9.19
N LYS A 77 -10.42 -12.53 8.66
CA LYS A 77 -11.47 -11.76 7.98
C LYS A 77 -12.02 -10.64 8.87
N TRP A 78 -12.42 -10.97 10.10
CA TRP A 78 -13.03 -10.00 11.02
C TRP A 78 -12.00 -9.00 11.57
N CYS A 79 -10.79 -9.44 11.88
CA CYS A 79 -9.70 -8.55 12.28
C CYS A 79 -9.33 -7.59 11.14
N GLY A 80 -9.22 -8.10 9.92
CA GLY A 80 -8.95 -7.27 8.74
C GLY A 80 -10.06 -6.27 8.44
N ALA A 81 -11.32 -6.71 8.47
CA ALA A 81 -12.47 -5.83 8.27
C ALA A 81 -12.55 -4.75 9.36
N GLY A 82 -12.38 -5.13 10.63
CA GLY A 82 -12.37 -4.19 11.75
C GLY A 82 -11.27 -3.15 11.64
N TYR A 83 -10.06 -3.57 11.26
CA TYR A 83 -8.94 -2.67 11.08
C TYR A 83 -9.11 -1.73 9.88
N LEU A 84 -9.59 -2.22 8.74
CA LEU A 84 -9.92 -1.39 7.56
C LEU A 84 -11.02 -0.37 7.90
N CYS A 85 -12.03 -0.79 8.67
CA CYS A 85 -13.08 0.08 9.14
C CYS A 85 -12.52 1.19 10.04
N TRP A 86 -11.68 0.84 11.02
CA TRP A 86 -11.02 1.81 11.90
C TRP A 86 -10.15 2.81 11.14
N LEU A 87 -9.29 2.33 10.21
CA LEU A 87 -8.48 3.21 9.36
C LEU A 87 -9.34 4.12 8.47
N GLY A 88 -10.40 3.58 7.87
CA GLY A 88 -11.33 4.33 7.04
C GLY A 88 -12.00 5.47 7.82
N ILE A 89 -12.53 5.16 9.01
CA ILE A 89 -13.14 6.15 9.89
C ILE A 89 -12.10 7.21 10.31
N GLN A 90 -10.89 6.80 10.66
CA GLN A 90 -9.84 7.72 11.07
C GLN A 90 -9.47 8.72 9.95
N LEU A 91 -9.34 8.25 8.71
CA LEU A 91 -9.04 9.11 7.55
C LEU A 91 -10.20 10.06 7.19
N LEU A 92 -11.45 9.65 7.45
CA LEU A 92 -12.63 10.51 7.22
C LEU A 92 -12.79 11.59 8.28
N LEU A 93 -12.67 11.20 9.57
CA LEU A 93 -12.92 12.10 10.70
C LEU A 93 -11.73 13.00 11.02
N ARG A 94 -10.51 12.48 10.83
CA ARG A 94 -9.25 13.18 11.15
C ARG A 94 -8.30 13.16 9.96
N PRO A 95 -8.69 13.72 8.79
CA PRO A 95 -7.78 13.82 7.65
C PRO A 95 -6.57 14.66 8.05
N ARG A 96 -5.41 14.29 7.56
CA ARG A 96 -4.16 15.04 7.80
C ARG A 96 -4.29 16.46 7.26
N GLN A 97 -3.80 17.42 8.01
CA GLN A 97 -3.81 18.83 7.58
C GLN A 97 -2.59 19.18 6.72
N GLN A 98 -1.50 18.45 6.91
CA GLN A 98 -0.27 18.66 6.16
C GLN A 98 0.45 17.33 5.94
N PHE A 99 1.01 17.19 4.76
CA PHE A 99 1.99 16.17 4.47
C PHE A 99 3.37 16.78 4.69
N ASN A 100 3.94 16.55 5.85
CA ASN A 100 5.26 17.11 6.20
C ASN A 100 6.31 15.99 6.17
N PRO A 101 7.13 15.91 5.11
CA PRO A 101 8.30 15.05 5.10
C PRO A 101 9.38 15.73 5.96
N ASN A 102 9.33 15.55 7.29
CA ASN A 102 10.33 16.13 8.18
C ASN A 102 11.75 15.68 7.79
N PRO A 103 12.69 16.58 7.60
CA PRO A 103 14.09 16.24 7.44
C PRO A 103 14.66 15.84 8.82
N THR A 104 14.75 14.56 9.11
CA THR A 104 15.75 14.08 10.07
C THR A 104 17.09 14.07 9.36
N GLU A 105 18.16 14.40 10.10
CA GLU A 105 19.51 14.63 9.62
C GLU A 105 19.97 13.68 8.50
N SER A 106 20.65 14.25 7.50
CA SER A 106 21.22 13.53 6.37
C SER A 106 22.41 12.71 6.85
N ASP A 107 22.19 11.41 6.98
CA ASP A 107 23.25 10.45 7.27
C ASP A 107 23.88 10.04 5.92
N SER A 108 25.07 10.55 5.64
CA SER A 108 25.77 10.33 4.37
C SER A 108 26.08 8.85 4.08
N THR A 109 26.02 7.99 5.09
CA THR A 109 26.29 6.54 5.03
C THR A 109 25.03 5.68 4.91
N SER A 110 23.85 6.29 4.86
CA SER A 110 22.58 5.53 4.89
C SER A 110 22.35 4.71 3.65
N ASN A 111 22.06 3.42 3.83
CA ASN A 111 21.59 2.55 2.77
C ASN A 111 20.11 2.83 2.46
N TRP A 112 19.86 3.65 1.44
CA TRP A 112 18.51 4.07 1.04
C TRP A 112 17.63 2.94 0.58
N PHE A 113 18.20 1.90 -0.03
CA PHE A 113 17.47 0.68 -0.38
C PHE A 113 16.93 -0.02 0.87
N LEU A 114 17.78 -0.23 1.87
CA LEU A 114 17.36 -0.85 3.14
C LEU A 114 16.31 0.00 3.87
N ARG A 115 16.47 1.34 3.87
CA ARG A 115 15.45 2.25 4.43
C ARG A 115 14.11 2.14 3.72
N GLY A 116 14.10 2.05 2.39
CA GLY A 116 12.88 1.84 1.62
C GLY A 116 12.22 0.51 1.96
N MET A 117 13.00 -0.56 1.95
CA MET A 117 12.52 -1.91 2.24
C MET A 117 11.94 -2.01 3.66
N LEU A 118 12.69 -1.62 4.67
CA LEU A 118 12.23 -1.69 6.06
C LEU A 118 11.07 -0.73 6.31
N GLY A 119 11.12 0.48 5.76
CA GLY A 119 10.04 1.44 5.85
C GLY A 119 8.71 0.90 5.31
N ASN A 120 8.76 0.16 4.18
CA ASN A 120 7.59 -0.49 3.60
C ASN A 120 7.15 -1.73 4.40
N VAL A 121 8.08 -2.59 4.80
CA VAL A 121 7.77 -3.81 5.59
C VAL A 121 7.14 -3.45 6.94
N PHE A 122 7.61 -2.41 7.60
CA PHE A 122 7.02 -1.93 8.85
C PHE A 122 5.88 -0.93 8.67
N ASN A 123 5.46 -0.66 7.42
CA ASN A 123 4.34 0.23 7.14
C ASN A 123 3.00 -0.49 7.40
N PRO A 124 2.25 -0.11 8.44
CA PRO A 124 0.98 -0.77 8.75
C PRO A 124 -0.06 -0.65 7.63
N LYS A 125 0.00 0.42 6.82
CA LYS A 125 -0.85 0.60 5.64
C LYS A 125 -0.63 -0.53 4.64
N MET A 126 0.63 -0.92 4.41
CA MET A 126 1.00 -1.98 3.48
C MET A 126 0.63 -3.35 4.05
N GLY A 127 0.94 -3.60 5.32
CA GLY A 127 0.58 -4.86 5.98
C GLY A 127 -0.91 -5.17 5.87
N VAL A 128 -1.76 -4.20 6.20
CA VAL A 128 -3.21 -4.36 6.10
C VAL A 128 -3.69 -4.56 4.68
N PHE A 129 -3.17 -3.77 3.74
CA PHE A 129 -3.52 -3.92 2.34
C PHE A 129 -3.21 -5.33 1.82
N TYR A 130 -2.00 -5.82 2.07
CA TYR A 130 -1.58 -7.12 1.59
C TYR A 130 -2.32 -8.27 2.29
N VAL A 131 -2.43 -8.23 3.60
CA VAL A 131 -3.01 -9.33 4.38
C VAL A 131 -4.53 -9.40 4.25
N SER A 132 -5.22 -8.26 4.34
CA SER A 132 -6.69 -8.24 4.41
C SER A 132 -7.36 -7.99 3.06
N PHE A 133 -6.70 -7.28 2.17
CA PHE A 133 -7.32 -6.79 0.95
C PHE A 133 -6.96 -7.60 -0.29
N LEU A 134 -5.68 -7.86 -0.53
CA LEU A 134 -5.21 -8.57 -1.73
C LEU A 134 -5.90 -9.92 -1.95
N PRO A 135 -6.10 -10.79 -0.94
CA PRO A 135 -6.71 -12.11 -1.14
C PRO A 135 -8.13 -12.07 -1.70
N GLN A 136 -8.85 -10.95 -1.55
CA GLN A 136 -10.22 -10.78 -2.04
C GLN A 136 -10.31 -10.75 -3.57
N PHE A 137 -9.19 -10.50 -4.24
CA PHE A 137 -9.08 -10.40 -5.69
C PHE A 137 -8.54 -11.67 -6.35
N ILE A 138 -8.37 -12.74 -5.58
CA ILE A 138 -8.01 -14.05 -6.12
C ILE A 138 -9.29 -14.74 -6.57
N PRO A 139 -9.49 -14.99 -7.88
CA PRO A 139 -10.70 -15.66 -8.37
C PRO A 139 -10.72 -17.13 -7.93
N ALA A 140 -11.92 -17.67 -7.67
CA ALA A 140 -12.08 -19.08 -7.34
C ALA A 140 -11.52 -19.99 -8.46
N GLY A 141 -10.88 -21.08 -8.06
CA GLY A 141 -10.27 -22.04 -9.00
C GLY A 141 -8.87 -21.66 -9.51
N HIS A 142 -8.31 -20.53 -9.07
CA HIS A 142 -6.95 -20.13 -9.43
C HIS A 142 -5.96 -20.37 -8.28
N SER A 143 -4.69 -20.58 -8.64
CA SER A 143 -3.61 -20.75 -7.65
C SER A 143 -3.42 -19.49 -6.82
N PRO A 144 -3.61 -19.53 -5.50
CA PRO A 144 -3.44 -18.35 -4.65
C PRO A 144 -2.02 -17.76 -4.74
N VAL A 145 -1.00 -18.60 -4.83
CA VAL A 145 0.40 -18.17 -4.91
C VAL A 145 0.65 -17.38 -6.18
N SER A 146 0.33 -17.95 -7.34
CA SER A 146 0.56 -17.28 -8.64
C SER A 146 -0.22 -15.98 -8.75
N TRP A 147 -1.48 -15.98 -8.30
CA TRP A 147 -2.32 -14.76 -8.31
C TRP A 147 -1.81 -13.70 -7.36
N THR A 148 -1.38 -14.08 -6.15
CA THR A 148 -0.78 -13.12 -5.23
C THR A 148 0.41 -12.43 -5.87
N PHE A 149 1.35 -13.16 -6.48
CA PHE A 149 2.50 -12.54 -7.14
C PHE A 149 2.12 -11.71 -8.36
N LEU A 150 1.10 -12.10 -9.13
CA LEU A 150 0.58 -11.27 -10.22
C LEU A 150 0.05 -9.93 -9.69
N LEU A 151 -0.78 -9.94 -8.66
CA LEU A 151 -1.34 -8.73 -8.06
C LEU A 151 -0.25 -7.85 -7.42
N VAL A 152 0.71 -8.47 -6.73
CA VAL A 152 1.89 -7.75 -6.20
C VAL A 152 2.67 -7.08 -7.33
N THR A 153 2.90 -7.76 -8.43
CA THR A 153 3.62 -7.21 -9.59
C THR A 153 2.88 -6.00 -10.16
N ILE A 154 1.55 -6.08 -10.31
CA ILE A 154 0.74 -4.93 -10.74
C ILE A 154 0.91 -3.75 -9.77
N HIS A 155 0.85 -4.00 -8.46
CA HIS A 155 1.03 -2.94 -7.46
C HIS A 155 2.43 -2.33 -7.51
N VAL A 156 3.48 -3.15 -7.62
CA VAL A 156 4.87 -2.70 -7.74
C VAL A 156 5.06 -1.85 -8.99
N LEU A 157 4.52 -2.25 -10.14
CA LEU A 157 4.60 -1.46 -11.38
C LEU A 157 3.94 -0.08 -11.21
N ILE A 158 2.76 -0.03 -10.59
CA ILE A 158 2.08 1.25 -10.27
C ILE A 158 2.93 2.08 -9.30
N GLY A 159 3.47 1.45 -8.25
CA GLY A 159 4.32 2.09 -7.24
C GLY A 159 5.61 2.65 -7.82
N THR A 160 6.28 1.88 -8.66
CA THR A 160 7.50 2.31 -9.38
C THR A 160 7.21 3.49 -10.29
N LEU A 161 6.13 3.43 -11.10
CA LEU A 161 5.73 4.55 -11.97
C LEU A 161 5.42 5.81 -11.15
N TRP A 162 4.71 5.68 -10.04
CA TRP A 162 4.43 6.77 -9.12
C TRP A 162 5.71 7.34 -8.50
N SER A 163 6.62 6.48 -8.04
CA SER A 163 7.92 6.90 -7.47
C SER A 163 8.77 7.66 -8.50
N LEU A 164 8.84 7.18 -9.73
CA LEU A 164 9.54 7.88 -10.83
C LEU A 164 8.89 9.24 -11.10
N THR A 165 7.56 9.31 -11.10
CA THR A 165 6.84 10.59 -11.25
C THR A 165 7.17 11.56 -10.12
N LEU A 166 7.21 11.09 -8.87
CA LEU A 166 7.59 11.90 -7.73
C LEU A 166 9.04 12.38 -7.80
N ILE A 167 9.98 11.52 -8.20
CA ILE A 167 11.41 11.84 -8.33
C ILE A 167 11.64 12.88 -9.42
N THR A 168 11.03 12.71 -10.59
CA THR A 168 11.23 13.62 -11.74
C THR A 168 10.52 14.94 -11.54
N ALA A 169 9.36 14.93 -10.93
CA ALA A 169 8.55 16.13 -10.68
C ALA A 169 8.70 16.64 -9.22
N THR A 170 9.83 16.37 -8.56
CA THR A 170 9.99 16.58 -7.11
C THR A 170 9.56 17.97 -6.64
N ARG A 171 9.98 19.04 -7.34
CA ARG A 171 9.64 20.42 -6.95
C ARG A 171 8.13 20.68 -7.06
N TYR A 172 7.49 20.19 -8.13
CA TYR A 172 6.08 20.42 -8.42
C TYR A 172 5.19 19.49 -7.57
N ALA A 173 5.53 18.20 -7.49
CA ALA A 173 4.81 17.19 -6.71
C ALA A 173 4.79 17.57 -5.22
N ALA A 174 5.92 17.98 -4.65
CA ALA A 174 6.00 18.45 -3.27
C ALA A 174 5.08 19.65 -3.02
N GLY A 175 4.99 20.59 -3.97
CA GLY A 175 4.11 21.75 -3.88
C GLY A 175 2.62 21.38 -3.86
N ILE A 176 2.21 20.41 -4.68
CA ILE A 176 0.82 19.94 -4.73
C ILE A 176 0.47 19.09 -3.50
N LEU A 177 1.32 18.13 -3.15
CA LEU A 177 1.06 17.18 -2.04
C LEU A 177 1.14 17.86 -0.66
N LYS A 178 1.76 19.04 -0.56
CA LYS A 178 1.73 19.86 0.67
C LYS A 178 0.44 20.67 0.83
N LYS A 179 -0.40 20.80 -0.20
CA LYS A 179 -1.65 21.56 -0.10
C LYS A 179 -2.63 20.82 0.81
N PRO A 180 -3.12 21.46 1.91
CA PRO A 180 -4.03 20.81 2.86
C PRO A 180 -5.29 20.24 2.22
N ALA A 181 -5.84 20.96 1.21
CA ALA A 181 -7.02 20.51 0.49
C ALA A 181 -6.79 19.21 -0.27
N VAL A 182 -5.62 19.05 -0.92
CA VAL A 182 -5.25 17.85 -1.67
C VAL A 182 -5.09 16.66 -0.71
N VAL A 183 -4.32 16.85 0.38
CA VAL A 183 -4.11 15.80 1.39
C VAL A 183 -5.44 15.35 1.98
N LYS A 184 -6.29 16.30 2.37
CA LYS A 184 -7.61 16.02 2.93
C LYS A 184 -8.53 15.27 1.96
N TRP A 185 -8.52 15.65 0.69
CA TRP A 185 -9.31 14.98 -0.34
C TRP A 185 -8.83 13.52 -0.55
N MET A 186 -7.52 13.32 -0.66
CA MET A 186 -6.92 11.99 -0.82
C MET A 186 -7.18 11.09 0.39
N ASP A 187 -7.03 11.61 1.61
CA ASP A 187 -7.33 10.86 2.83
C ASP A 187 -8.81 10.44 2.88
N ARG A 188 -9.73 11.33 2.55
CA ARG A 188 -11.17 11.02 2.53
C ARG A 188 -11.53 9.97 1.48
N THR A 189 -10.98 10.08 0.28
CA THR A 189 -11.21 9.08 -0.78
C THR A 189 -10.70 7.71 -0.36
N THR A 190 -9.50 7.64 0.22
CA THR A 190 -8.95 6.39 0.75
C THR A 190 -9.77 5.85 1.94
N GLY A 191 -10.24 6.73 2.82
CA GLY A 191 -11.11 6.36 3.93
C GLY A 191 -12.42 5.72 3.45
N CYS A 192 -13.09 6.31 2.46
CA CYS A 192 -14.28 5.73 1.84
C CYS A 192 -14.00 4.36 1.23
N LEU A 193 -12.89 4.22 0.51
CA LEU A 193 -12.44 2.95 -0.06
C LEU A 193 -12.25 1.88 1.01
N PHE A 194 -11.55 2.21 2.09
CA PHE A 194 -11.32 1.26 3.18
C PHE A 194 -12.62 0.82 3.84
N LEU A 195 -13.61 1.71 3.99
CA LEU A 195 -14.93 1.35 4.50
C LEU A 195 -15.71 0.43 3.55
N LEU A 196 -15.67 0.72 2.24
CA LEU A 196 -16.29 -0.15 1.24
C LEU A 196 -15.67 -1.56 1.26
N PHE A 197 -14.35 -1.64 1.39
CA PHE A 197 -13.66 -2.91 1.47
C PHE A 197 -13.85 -3.64 2.78
N ALA A 198 -13.91 -2.93 3.91
CA ALA A 198 -14.28 -3.51 5.20
C ALA A 198 -15.67 -4.16 5.12
N ALA A 199 -16.65 -3.46 4.55
CA ALA A 199 -17.99 -3.99 4.35
C ALA A 199 -17.98 -5.23 3.41
N LYS A 200 -17.29 -5.13 2.26
CA LYS A 200 -17.16 -6.26 1.33
C LYS A 200 -16.51 -7.48 1.98
N LEU A 201 -15.44 -7.28 2.76
CA LEU A 201 -14.74 -8.34 3.46
C LEU A 201 -15.63 -8.98 4.53
N ALA A 202 -16.34 -8.18 5.33
CA ALA A 202 -17.28 -8.68 6.34
C ALA A 202 -18.42 -9.53 5.73
N MET A 203 -18.91 -9.13 4.54
CA MET A 203 -20.00 -9.81 3.83
C MET A 203 -19.53 -10.99 2.97
N SER A 204 -18.22 -11.19 2.76
CA SER A 204 -17.70 -12.28 1.96
C SER A 204 -18.02 -13.63 2.62
N ARG A 205 -18.63 -14.53 1.86
CA ARG A 205 -18.79 -15.93 2.22
C ARG A 205 -17.67 -16.73 1.53
N ARG A 206 -17.22 -17.77 2.21
CA ARG A 206 -16.27 -18.73 1.63
C ARG A 206 -16.96 -19.56 0.57
#